data_58debceade595c4324def0a89e315a57
#
_entry.id   58debceade595c4324def0a89e315a57
#
_cell.length_a   1.000
_cell.length_b   1.000
_cell.length_c   1.000
_cell.angle_alpha   90.00
_cell.angle_beta   90.00
_cell.angle_gamma   90.00
#
_symmetry.space_group_name_H-M   'P 1'
#
loop_
_entity.id
_entity.type
_entity.pdbx_description
1 polymer ?
#
loop_
_entity_poly.entity_id
_entity_poly.type
_entity_poly.pdbx_seq_one_letter_code
_entity_poly.pdbx_strand_id
1 'polypeptide(L)'
;MTHLKKFGLALAFIVLAFASYSPLSAQVTARTLSMSQGTKDAVSLDLPTAEHRMVERLWTDFVRDNFDNRNKKNRRSREMEALNISIPLVSTTGNVDMYSVVNERGDGSELVIWIATNQGYVSPTETPDRYIETEKFLLRFALDVARAQLDEQIEDQEKDLRDMERDLGRLENEQDRSRRAIEQARERIAEEERNIEQNIADQEAMRQQMETQRQLIQQTKDRKNGMR
;
A
#
# COMPACT_ATOMS: atom_id res chain seq x y z
N MET A 1 14.17 -26.97 4.30
CA MET A 1 14.62 -26.01 5.34
C MET A 1 14.80 -24.57 4.87
N THR A 2 14.80 -24.29 3.57
CA THR A 2 15.00 -22.93 3.00
C THR A 2 13.75 -22.05 2.96
N HIS A 3 12.54 -22.62 2.98
CA HIS A 3 11.28 -21.86 2.94
C HIS A 3 10.89 -21.26 4.30
N LEU A 4 11.24 -21.90 5.41
CA LEU A 4 10.92 -21.40 6.77
C LEU A 4 11.72 -20.12 7.12
N LYS A 5 12.95 -19.98 6.57
CA LYS A 5 13.77 -18.77 6.78
C LYS A 5 13.25 -17.53 6.04
N LYS A 6 12.58 -17.73 4.89
CA LYS A 6 11.99 -16.61 4.12
C LYS A 6 10.72 -16.06 4.78
N PHE A 7 9.92 -16.90 5.42
CA PHE A 7 8.74 -16.47 6.17
C PHE A 7 9.10 -15.68 7.45
N GLY A 8 10.16 -16.08 8.16
CA GLY A 8 10.64 -15.35 9.33
C GLY A 8 11.19 -13.96 9.00
N LEU A 9 11.80 -13.78 7.81
CA LEU A 9 12.33 -12.50 7.36
C LEU A 9 11.22 -11.52 6.96
N ALA A 10 10.13 -12.00 6.34
CA ALA A 10 8.98 -11.18 5.96
C ALA A 10 8.21 -10.67 7.19
N LEU A 11 8.04 -11.51 8.21
CA LEU A 11 7.38 -11.11 9.46
C LEU A 11 8.20 -10.08 10.24
N ALA A 12 9.54 -10.16 10.22
CA ALA A 12 10.42 -9.17 10.85
C ALA A 12 10.38 -7.80 10.14
N PHE A 13 10.17 -7.77 8.81
CA PHE A 13 10.04 -6.51 8.05
C PHE A 13 8.72 -5.79 8.37
N ILE A 14 7.62 -6.50 8.58
CA ILE A 14 6.32 -5.92 8.93
C ILE A 14 6.37 -5.26 10.31
N VAL A 15 7.08 -5.84 11.27
CA VAL A 15 7.22 -5.27 12.63
C VAL A 15 8.12 -4.03 12.64
N LEU A 16 9.12 -3.93 11.75
CA LEU A 16 10.00 -2.75 11.67
C LEU A 16 9.31 -1.53 11.01
N ALA A 17 8.31 -1.74 10.15
CA ALA A 17 7.58 -0.65 9.50
C ALA A 17 6.71 0.16 10.49
N PHE A 18 6.35 -0.42 11.64
CA PHE A 18 5.60 0.29 12.69
C PHE A 18 6.43 1.23 13.57
N ALA A 19 7.75 1.20 13.49
CA ALA A 19 8.64 1.97 14.38
C ALA A 19 8.98 3.38 13.88
N SER A 20 8.50 3.81 12.72
CA SER A 20 8.86 5.10 12.10
C SER A 20 7.72 6.13 12.15
N TYR A 21 6.86 6.08 13.14
CA TYR A 21 5.92 7.18 13.36
C TYR A 21 6.68 8.37 13.97
N SER A 22 7.27 9.20 13.11
CA SER A 22 7.63 10.56 13.52
C SER A 22 6.34 11.30 13.84
N PRO A 23 6.18 11.88 15.03
CA PRO A 23 5.00 12.68 15.33
C PRO A 23 4.90 13.78 14.26
N LEU A 24 3.72 13.91 13.65
CA LEU A 24 3.42 14.96 12.69
C LEU A 24 3.59 16.31 13.40
N SER A 25 4.78 16.90 13.28
CA SER A 25 5.10 18.18 13.92
C SER A 25 4.79 19.30 12.92
N ALA A 26 3.50 19.61 12.77
CA ALA A 26 3.10 20.82 12.07
C ALA A 26 3.56 22.03 12.88
N GLN A 27 4.37 22.89 12.29
CA GLN A 27 4.87 24.09 12.95
C GLN A 27 4.38 25.34 12.23
N VAL A 28 3.73 26.23 12.98
CA VAL A 28 3.36 27.56 12.48
C VAL A 28 4.45 28.56 12.86
N THR A 29 4.86 29.36 11.89
CA THR A 29 5.89 30.40 12.07
C THR A 29 5.47 31.69 11.36
N ALA A 30 5.84 32.84 11.93
CA ALA A 30 5.67 34.13 11.27
C ALA A 30 6.98 34.58 10.62
N ARG A 31 6.88 35.07 9.40
CA ARG A 31 8.05 35.58 8.63
C ARG A 31 7.61 36.70 7.69
N THR A 32 8.51 37.60 7.39
CA THR A 32 8.30 38.58 6.34
C THR A 32 8.75 38.01 4.99
N LEU A 33 7.83 37.83 4.05
CA LEU A 33 8.08 37.18 2.77
C LEU A 33 7.58 38.03 1.59
N SER A 34 8.20 37.85 0.43
CA SER A 34 7.79 38.50 -0.81
C SER A 34 6.58 37.82 -1.43
N MET A 35 5.60 38.61 -1.87
CA MET A 35 4.42 38.19 -2.60
C MET A 35 4.12 39.17 -3.76
N SER A 36 3.03 38.95 -4.50
CA SER A 36 2.61 39.84 -5.63
C SER A 36 2.36 41.30 -5.21
N GLN A 37 2.01 41.53 -3.93
CA GLN A 37 1.78 42.86 -3.36
C GLN A 37 3.02 43.43 -2.66
N GLY A 38 4.22 42.94 -2.93
CA GLY A 38 5.46 43.32 -2.30
C GLY A 38 5.84 42.44 -1.11
N THR A 39 6.77 42.91 -0.28
CA THR A 39 7.22 42.18 0.90
C THR A 39 6.30 42.48 2.08
N LYS A 40 5.68 41.45 2.63
CA LYS A 40 4.65 41.53 3.68
C LYS A 40 4.86 40.45 4.74
N ASP A 41 4.27 40.70 5.91
CA ASP A 41 4.22 39.71 6.98
C ASP A 41 3.31 38.54 6.57
N ALA A 42 3.81 37.34 6.77
CA ALA A 42 3.21 36.07 6.39
C ALA A 42 3.20 35.10 7.57
N VAL A 43 2.25 34.20 7.56
CA VAL A 43 2.20 33.05 8.46
C VAL A 43 2.41 31.78 7.66
N SER A 44 3.38 30.98 8.05
CA SER A 44 3.73 29.71 7.36
C SER A 44 3.37 28.54 8.24
N LEU A 45 2.85 27.51 7.62
CA LEU A 45 2.60 26.19 8.21
C LEU A 45 3.50 25.18 7.53
N ASP A 46 4.39 24.56 8.28
CA ASP A 46 5.25 23.48 7.82
C ASP A 46 4.55 22.13 7.91
N LEU A 47 4.55 21.36 6.83
CA LEU A 47 3.89 20.07 6.67
C LEU A 47 4.92 19.06 6.13
N PRO A 48 5.81 18.53 6.96
CA PRO A 48 7.06 17.89 6.54
C PRO A 48 6.89 16.59 5.74
N THR A 49 5.72 15.96 5.75
CA THR A 49 5.46 14.69 5.04
C THR A 49 4.32 14.78 4.03
N ALA A 50 3.69 15.96 3.89
CA ALA A 50 2.52 16.10 3.05
C ALA A 50 2.88 16.50 1.62
N GLU A 51 2.42 15.74 0.64
CA GLU A 51 2.66 16.02 -0.78
C GLU A 51 2.04 17.37 -1.19
N HIS A 52 2.78 18.15 -1.97
CA HIS A 52 2.39 19.48 -2.45
C HIS A 52 0.99 19.52 -3.08
N ARG A 53 0.69 18.58 -3.99
CA ARG A 53 -0.61 18.54 -4.68
C ARG A 53 -1.78 18.22 -3.73
N MET A 54 -1.54 17.36 -2.77
CA MET A 54 -2.52 17.04 -1.72
C MET A 54 -2.81 18.30 -0.90
N VAL A 55 -1.78 18.97 -0.41
CA VAL A 55 -1.91 20.19 0.40
C VAL A 55 -2.62 21.31 -0.39
N GLU A 56 -2.27 21.54 -1.65
CA GLU A 56 -2.91 22.56 -2.50
C GLU A 56 -4.41 22.29 -2.70
N ARG A 57 -4.77 21.02 -2.93
CA ARG A 57 -6.18 20.59 -3.07
C ARG A 57 -6.94 20.78 -1.75
N LEU A 58 -6.41 20.23 -0.66
CA LEU A 58 -7.04 20.32 0.66
C LEU A 58 -7.18 21.76 1.14
N TRP A 59 -6.19 22.62 0.85
CA TRP A 59 -6.28 24.03 1.16
C TRP A 59 -7.40 24.72 0.40
N THR A 60 -7.56 24.41 -0.88
CA THR A 60 -8.65 24.97 -1.70
C THR A 60 -10.02 24.55 -1.15
N ASP A 61 -10.17 23.30 -0.75
CA ASP A 61 -11.38 22.78 -0.15
C ASP A 61 -11.62 23.39 1.24
N PHE A 62 -10.59 23.49 2.07
CA PHE A 62 -10.65 24.11 3.40
C PHE A 62 -11.13 25.57 3.33
N VAL A 63 -10.61 26.36 2.41
CA VAL A 63 -11.03 27.76 2.22
C VAL A 63 -12.47 27.85 1.74
N ARG A 64 -12.87 26.95 0.82
CA ARG A 64 -14.28 26.90 0.37
C ARG A 64 -15.22 26.58 1.53
N ASP A 65 -14.90 25.58 2.30
CA ASP A 65 -15.80 25.02 3.32
C ASP A 65 -15.86 25.88 4.60
N ASN A 66 -14.79 26.61 4.92
CA ASN A 66 -14.73 27.44 6.12
C ASN A 66 -15.03 28.93 5.88
N PHE A 67 -14.77 29.43 4.65
CA PHE A 67 -14.88 30.86 4.36
C PHE A 67 -15.83 31.16 3.19
N ASP A 68 -16.59 30.16 2.72
CA ASP A 68 -17.54 30.27 1.59
C ASP A 68 -16.93 30.99 0.37
N ASN A 69 -15.67 30.70 0.09
CA ASN A 69 -14.92 31.30 -1.00
C ASN A 69 -14.09 30.25 -1.75
N ARG A 70 -13.95 30.44 -3.07
CA ARG A 70 -13.06 29.61 -3.88
C ARG A 70 -11.78 30.36 -4.16
N ASN A 71 -10.67 29.82 -3.69
CA ASN A 71 -9.34 30.31 -4.07
C ASN A 71 -9.20 30.33 -5.58
N LYS A 72 -8.79 31.48 -6.14
CA LYS A 72 -8.44 31.60 -7.55
C LYS A 72 -6.93 31.63 -7.70
N LYS A 73 -6.37 30.64 -8.37
CA LYS A 73 -4.93 30.59 -8.65
C LYS A 73 -4.57 31.66 -9.69
N ASN A 74 -3.76 32.61 -9.29
CA ASN A 74 -3.17 33.59 -10.18
C ASN A 74 -2.05 32.95 -10.99
N ARG A 75 -2.19 32.89 -12.31
CA ARG A 75 -1.23 32.21 -13.20
C ARG A 75 0.15 32.87 -13.24
N ARG A 76 0.26 34.16 -12.91
CA ARG A 76 1.51 34.92 -12.94
C ARG A 76 2.30 34.77 -11.62
N SER A 77 1.64 34.98 -10.48
CA SER A 77 2.28 34.92 -9.15
C SER A 77 2.28 33.50 -8.57
N ARG A 78 1.46 32.56 -9.10
CA ARG A 78 1.16 31.23 -8.56
C ARG A 78 0.46 31.26 -7.20
N GLU A 79 0.12 32.43 -6.69
CA GLU A 79 -0.64 32.60 -5.46
C GLU A 79 -2.11 32.22 -5.67
N MET A 80 -2.70 31.66 -4.65
CA MET A 80 -4.14 31.45 -4.54
C MET A 80 -4.74 32.66 -3.82
N GLU A 81 -5.69 33.31 -4.44
CA GLU A 81 -6.31 34.54 -3.95
C GLU A 81 -7.74 34.26 -3.49
N ALA A 82 -8.06 34.59 -2.24
CA ALA A 82 -9.39 34.60 -1.67
C ALA A 82 -9.69 36.04 -1.18
N LEU A 83 -10.33 36.80 -2.04
CA LEU A 83 -10.55 38.24 -1.79
C LEU A 83 -11.90 38.49 -1.18
N ASN A 84 -11.97 39.52 -0.31
CA ASN A 84 -13.18 39.99 0.36
C ASN A 84 -13.90 38.85 1.13
N ILE A 85 -13.15 38.02 1.83
CA ILE A 85 -13.69 36.89 2.61
C ILE A 85 -13.96 37.30 4.05
N SER A 86 -14.95 36.66 4.65
CA SER A 86 -15.23 36.81 6.08
C SER A 86 -14.47 35.74 6.87
N ILE A 87 -13.53 36.15 7.70
CA ILE A 87 -12.88 35.30 8.70
C ILE A 87 -13.17 35.91 10.08
N PRO A 88 -14.31 35.60 10.72
CA PRO A 88 -14.76 36.28 11.93
C PRO A 88 -13.78 36.22 13.10
N LEU A 89 -12.98 35.16 13.17
CA LEU A 89 -11.95 35.00 14.20
C LEU A 89 -10.73 35.91 13.98
N VAL A 90 -10.44 36.28 12.73
CA VAL A 90 -9.28 37.11 12.36
C VAL A 90 -9.70 38.60 12.25
N SER A 91 -10.93 38.88 11.80
CA SER A 91 -11.42 40.25 11.66
C SER A 91 -12.91 40.34 12.00
N THR A 92 -13.21 41.01 13.11
CA THR A 92 -14.58 41.29 13.53
C THR A 92 -15.17 42.55 12.84
N THR A 93 -14.34 43.38 12.20
CA THR A 93 -14.72 44.70 11.69
C THR A 93 -14.85 44.77 10.17
N GLY A 94 -14.73 43.63 9.48
CA GLY A 94 -14.88 43.59 8.01
C GLY A 94 -14.19 42.37 7.37
N ASN A 95 -14.38 42.27 6.08
CA ASN A 95 -13.77 41.23 5.28
C ASN A 95 -12.26 41.45 5.12
N VAL A 96 -11.55 40.38 4.80
CA VAL A 96 -10.11 40.38 4.58
C VAL A 96 -9.78 39.84 3.20
N ASP A 97 -8.59 40.16 2.72
CA ASP A 97 -8.02 39.54 1.51
C ASP A 97 -6.94 38.55 1.95
N MET A 98 -7.07 37.31 1.53
CA MET A 98 -6.11 36.26 1.83
C MET A 98 -5.41 35.80 0.55
N TYR A 99 -4.09 35.80 0.61
CA TYR A 99 -3.21 35.25 -0.42
C TYR A 99 -2.49 34.05 0.17
N SER A 100 -2.31 33.01 -0.61
CA SER A 100 -1.64 31.81 -0.14
C SER A 100 -0.84 31.12 -1.24
N VAL A 101 0.22 30.44 -0.85
CA VAL A 101 1.03 29.62 -1.77
C VAL A 101 1.44 28.34 -1.02
N VAL A 102 1.41 27.22 -1.72
CA VAL A 102 2.00 25.98 -1.25
C VAL A 102 3.34 25.81 -1.95
N ASN A 103 4.39 25.61 -1.19
CA ASN A 103 5.75 25.38 -1.69
C ASN A 103 6.17 23.94 -1.35
N GLU A 104 6.90 23.31 -2.25
CA GLU A 104 7.61 22.05 -1.95
C GLU A 104 8.78 22.34 -0.99
N ARG A 105 8.93 21.50 0.04
CA ARG A 105 10.00 21.60 1.03
C ARG A 105 10.50 20.24 1.47
N GLY A 106 11.61 19.82 0.90
CA GLY A 106 12.12 18.46 1.11
C GLY A 106 11.10 17.42 0.62
N ASP A 107 10.75 16.48 1.50
CA ASP A 107 9.76 15.44 1.22
C ASP A 107 8.31 15.88 1.53
N GLY A 108 8.13 17.13 1.95
CA GLY A 108 6.83 17.67 2.33
C GLY A 108 6.52 19.01 1.67
N SER A 109 5.70 19.80 2.35
CA SER A 109 5.20 21.08 1.85
C SER A 109 5.18 22.15 2.93
N GLU A 110 5.18 23.39 2.49
CA GLU A 110 4.97 24.56 3.31
C GLU A 110 3.82 25.38 2.74
N LEU A 111 2.78 25.58 3.52
CA LEU A 111 1.72 26.55 3.21
C LEU A 111 2.09 27.90 3.77
N VAL A 112 2.20 28.91 2.93
CA VAL A 112 2.43 30.32 3.32
C VAL A 112 1.15 31.08 3.05
N ILE A 113 0.68 31.88 4.01
CA ILE A 113 -0.48 32.74 3.86
C ILE A 113 -0.15 34.18 4.25
N TRP A 114 -0.78 35.12 3.54
CA TRP A 114 -0.82 36.53 3.84
C TRP A 114 -2.25 36.96 4.01
N ILE A 115 -2.58 37.57 5.12
CA ILE A 115 -3.94 38.05 5.38
C ILE A 115 -3.88 39.56 5.54
N ALA A 116 -4.44 40.27 4.55
CA ALA A 116 -4.56 41.72 4.58
C ALA A 116 -5.87 42.10 5.26
N THR A 117 -5.75 42.89 6.31
CA THR A 117 -6.87 43.45 7.05
C THR A 117 -6.89 44.97 6.93
N ASN A 118 -7.91 45.62 7.45
CA ASN A 118 -7.99 47.09 7.52
C ASN A 118 -6.91 47.74 8.42
N GLN A 119 -6.16 46.95 9.20
CA GLN A 119 -5.08 47.41 10.07
C GLN A 119 -3.69 46.96 9.62
N GLY A 120 -3.55 46.43 8.40
CA GLY A 120 -2.32 45.86 7.88
C GLY A 120 -2.38 44.35 7.75
N TYR A 121 -1.23 43.75 7.50
CA TYR A 121 -1.11 42.30 7.41
C TYR A 121 -1.05 41.66 8.79
N VAL A 122 -1.60 40.45 8.91
CA VAL A 122 -1.53 39.70 10.16
C VAL A 122 -0.09 39.38 10.54
N SER A 123 0.32 39.79 11.73
CA SER A 123 1.64 39.55 12.28
C SER A 123 1.59 39.42 13.81
N PRO A 124 2.56 38.70 14.43
CA PRO A 124 2.61 38.54 15.87
C PRO A 124 2.89 39.85 16.61
N THR A 125 3.52 40.83 15.96
CA THR A 125 3.91 42.11 16.57
C THR A 125 2.83 43.18 16.45
N GLU A 126 2.21 43.32 15.29
CA GLU A 126 1.24 44.40 15.04
C GLU A 126 -0.20 43.97 15.32
N THR A 127 -0.51 42.69 15.13
CA THR A 127 -1.86 42.15 15.29
C THR A 127 -1.87 40.79 16.04
N PRO A 128 -1.38 40.75 17.30
CA PRO A 128 -1.12 39.49 18.02
C PRO A 128 -2.38 38.61 18.18
N ASP A 129 -3.53 39.20 18.48
CA ASP A 129 -4.77 38.46 18.64
C ASP A 129 -5.21 37.79 17.32
N ARG A 130 -5.07 38.49 16.20
CA ARG A 130 -5.40 37.96 14.87
C ARG A 130 -4.40 36.90 14.44
N TYR A 131 -3.13 37.04 14.83
CA TYR A 131 -2.10 36.03 14.59
C TYR A 131 -2.44 34.74 15.33
N ILE A 132 -2.84 34.79 16.59
CA ILE A 132 -3.25 33.61 17.38
C ILE A 132 -4.44 32.90 16.73
N GLU A 133 -5.43 33.63 16.26
CA GLU A 133 -6.59 33.03 15.58
C GLU A 133 -6.20 32.42 14.20
N THR A 134 -5.28 33.07 13.50
CA THR A 134 -4.70 32.53 12.25
C THR A 134 -3.94 31.24 12.51
N GLU A 135 -3.13 31.20 13.57
CA GLU A 135 -2.42 29.98 13.97
C GLU A 135 -3.39 28.84 14.29
N LYS A 136 -4.47 29.10 15.02
CA LYS A 136 -5.49 28.08 15.35
C LYS A 136 -6.15 27.47 14.12
N PHE A 137 -6.55 28.28 13.13
CA PHE A 137 -7.16 27.70 11.92
C PHE A 137 -6.14 26.98 11.05
N LEU A 138 -4.88 27.44 10.99
CA LEU A 138 -3.80 26.71 10.31
C LEU A 138 -3.52 25.36 10.96
N LEU A 139 -3.50 25.29 12.28
CA LEU A 139 -3.35 24.02 13.01
C LEU A 139 -4.56 23.10 12.76
N ARG A 140 -5.78 23.63 12.62
CA ARG A 140 -6.95 22.85 12.19
C ARG A 140 -6.77 22.29 10.80
N PHE A 141 -6.29 23.10 9.86
CA PHE A 141 -5.96 22.63 8.50
C PHE A 141 -4.86 21.55 8.54
N ALA A 142 -3.83 21.68 9.38
CA ALA A 142 -2.81 20.65 9.56
C ALA A 142 -3.41 19.31 10.01
N LEU A 143 -4.41 19.33 10.87
CA LEU A 143 -5.14 18.11 11.27
C LEU A 143 -5.92 17.49 10.11
N ASP A 144 -6.51 18.31 9.24
CA ASP A 144 -7.23 17.80 8.06
C ASP A 144 -6.25 17.18 7.05
N VAL A 145 -5.07 17.77 6.87
CA VAL A 145 -3.99 17.17 6.07
C VAL A 145 -3.53 15.83 6.66
N ALA A 146 -3.31 15.77 7.98
CA ALA A 146 -2.92 14.55 8.66
C ALA A 146 -3.94 13.43 8.50
N ARG A 147 -5.23 13.75 8.61
CA ARG A 147 -6.33 12.80 8.37
C ARG A 147 -6.30 12.28 6.94
N ALA A 148 -6.18 13.17 5.95
CA ALA A 148 -6.13 12.77 4.55
C ALA A 148 -4.93 11.85 4.24
N GLN A 149 -3.77 12.08 4.87
CA GLN A 149 -2.61 11.19 4.76
C GLN A 149 -2.87 9.80 5.36
N LEU A 150 -3.56 9.76 6.50
CA LEU A 150 -3.94 8.47 7.12
C LEU A 150 -4.98 7.73 6.27
N ASP A 151 -5.94 8.44 5.70
CA ASP A 151 -6.95 7.84 4.81
C ASP A 151 -6.29 7.23 3.57
N GLU A 152 -5.32 7.91 2.95
CA GLU A 152 -4.53 7.36 1.84
C GLU A 152 -3.72 6.12 2.24
N GLN A 153 -3.07 6.15 3.42
CA GLN A 153 -2.36 4.99 3.94
C GLN A 153 -3.29 3.80 4.20
N ILE A 154 -4.49 4.05 4.72
CA ILE A 154 -5.51 3.00 4.94
C ILE A 154 -5.93 2.40 3.59
N GLU A 155 -6.19 3.23 2.58
CA GLU A 155 -6.58 2.76 1.24
C GLU A 155 -5.50 1.86 0.60
N ASP A 156 -4.23 2.25 0.71
CA ASP A 156 -3.10 1.46 0.23
C ASP A 156 -2.98 0.13 0.99
N GLN A 157 -3.08 0.15 2.32
CA GLN A 157 -3.03 -1.07 3.13
C GLN A 157 -4.18 -2.03 2.84
N GLU A 158 -5.39 -1.51 2.63
CA GLU A 158 -6.54 -2.32 2.23
C GLU A 158 -6.37 -2.92 0.85
N LYS A 159 -5.73 -2.21 -0.08
CA LYS A 159 -5.40 -2.73 -1.40
C LYS A 159 -4.39 -3.88 -1.29
N ASP A 160 -3.34 -3.68 -0.52
CA ASP A 160 -2.32 -4.72 -0.27
C ASP A 160 -2.93 -5.96 0.38
N LEU A 161 -3.84 -5.77 1.35
CA LEU A 161 -4.58 -6.87 1.98
C LEU A 161 -5.40 -7.66 0.95
N ARG A 162 -6.16 -6.97 0.09
CA ARG A 162 -6.93 -7.63 -0.98
C ARG A 162 -6.05 -8.42 -1.96
N ASP A 163 -4.84 -7.94 -2.24
CA ASP A 163 -3.89 -8.63 -3.09
C ASP A 163 -3.33 -9.88 -2.39
N MET A 164 -2.98 -9.79 -1.10
CA MET A 164 -2.55 -10.94 -0.30
C MET A 164 -3.65 -12.00 -0.14
N GLU A 165 -4.92 -11.61 0.03
CA GLU A 165 -6.07 -12.54 0.08
C GLU A 165 -6.24 -13.31 -1.23
N ARG A 166 -6.08 -12.63 -2.39
CA ARG A 166 -6.10 -13.29 -3.71
C ARG A 166 -4.95 -14.29 -3.87
N ASP A 167 -3.75 -13.92 -3.45
CA ASP A 167 -2.59 -14.80 -3.49
C ASP A 167 -2.75 -16.00 -2.57
N LEU A 168 -3.31 -15.83 -1.37
CA LEU A 168 -3.65 -16.92 -0.46
C LEU A 168 -4.63 -17.91 -1.13
N GLY A 169 -5.72 -17.40 -1.70
CA GLY A 169 -6.69 -18.26 -2.41
C GLY A 169 -6.07 -19.02 -3.59
N ARG A 170 -5.11 -18.42 -4.30
CA ARG A 170 -4.36 -19.12 -5.35
C ARG A 170 -3.50 -20.25 -4.79
N LEU A 171 -2.78 -20.00 -3.69
CA LEU A 171 -1.94 -21.01 -3.03
C LEU A 171 -2.75 -22.16 -2.45
N GLU A 172 -3.90 -21.90 -1.85
CA GLU A 172 -4.84 -22.91 -1.37
C GLU A 172 -5.33 -23.82 -2.50
N ASN A 173 -5.74 -23.22 -3.63
CA ASN A 173 -6.14 -23.98 -4.81
C ASN A 173 -4.99 -24.82 -5.39
N GLU A 174 -3.75 -24.34 -5.37
CA GLU A 174 -2.57 -25.10 -5.79
C GLU A 174 -2.30 -26.26 -4.83
N GLN A 175 -2.42 -26.05 -3.53
CA GLN A 175 -2.31 -27.10 -2.52
C GLN A 175 -3.34 -28.22 -2.76
N ASP A 176 -4.59 -27.87 -3.00
CA ASP A 176 -5.65 -28.82 -3.26
C ASP A 176 -5.45 -29.62 -4.56
N ARG A 177 -4.95 -28.97 -5.61
CA ARG A 177 -4.55 -29.65 -6.86
C ARG A 177 -3.41 -30.65 -6.59
N SER A 178 -2.42 -30.26 -5.82
CA SER A 178 -1.27 -31.11 -5.45
C SER A 178 -1.72 -32.30 -4.62
N ARG A 179 -2.63 -32.12 -3.66
CA ARG A 179 -3.22 -33.22 -2.87
C ARG A 179 -3.97 -34.23 -3.75
N ARG A 180 -4.80 -33.75 -4.68
CA ARG A 180 -5.51 -34.63 -5.63
C ARG A 180 -4.54 -35.39 -6.55
N ALA A 181 -3.47 -34.72 -7.02
CA ALA A 181 -2.45 -35.37 -7.83
C ALA A 181 -1.70 -36.48 -7.06
N ILE A 182 -1.41 -36.26 -5.77
CA ILE A 182 -0.81 -37.26 -4.89
C ILE A 182 -1.75 -38.48 -4.75
N GLU A 183 -3.04 -38.25 -4.54
CA GLU A 183 -3.99 -39.34 -4.37
C GLU A 183 -4.11 -40.17 -5.66
N GLN A 184 -4.23 -39.51 -6.80
CA GLN A 184 -4.23 -40.20 -8.11
C GLN A 184 -2.94 -40.97 -8.40
N ALA A 185 -1.78 -40.45 -7.93
CA ALA A 185 -0.52 -41.16 -8.06
C ALA A 185 -0.49 -42.41 -7.17
N ARG A 186 -1.03 -42.35 -5.94
CA ARG A 186 -1.13 -43.49 -5.03
C ARG A 186 -2.06 -44.58 -5.61
N GLU A 187 -3.19 -44.21 -6.17
CA GLU A 187 -4.11 -45.14 -6.82
C GLU A 187 -3.41 -45.86 -7.99
N ARG A 188 -2.68 -45.12 -8.84
CA ARG A 188 -1.92 -45.74 -9.93
C ARG A 188 -0.81 -46.67 -9.43
N ILE A 189 -0.09 -46.27 -8.39
CA ILE A 189 0.94 -47.17 -7.77
C ILE A 189 0.27 -48.45 -7.29
N ALA A 190 -0.85 -48.40 -6.57
CA ALA A 190 -1.54 -49.58 -6.09
C ALA A 190 -2.09 -50.48 -7.23
N GLU A 191 -2.45 -49.89 -8.37
CA GLU A 191 -2.84 -50.67 -9.56
C GLU A 191 -1.64 -51.36 -10.19
N GLU A 192 -0.51 -50.65 -10.36
CA GLU A 192 0.70 -51.22 -10.91
C GLU A 192 1.32 -52.31 -10.00
N GLU A 193 1.23 -52.14 -8.69
CA GLU A 193 1.65 -53.19 -7.75
C GLU A 193 0.84 -54.48 -7.93
N ARG A 194 -0.50 -54.38 -8.11
CA ARG A 194 -1.35 -55.54 -8.44
C ARG A 194 -1.01 -56.16 -9.79
N ASN A 195 -0.72 -55.36 -10.80
CA ASN A 195 -0.28 -55.84 -12.11
C ASN A 195 1.04 -56.58 -12.03
N ILE A 196 1.98 -56.12 -11.20
CA ILE A 196 3.27 -56.79 -10.96
C ILE A 196 3.01 -58.14 -10.28
N GLU A 197 2.19 -58.21 -9.24
CA GLU A 197 1.85 -59.48 -8.56
C GLU A 197 1.25 -60.50 -9.53
N GLN A 198 0.31 -60.07 -10.36
CA GLN A 198 -0.30 -60.91 -11.40
C GLN A 198 0.75 -61.41 -12.40
N ASN A 199 1.62 -60.50 -12.87
CA ASN A 199 2.69 -60.88 -13.81
C ASN A 199 3.69 -61.88 -13.20
N ILE A 200 4.02 -61.75 -11.94
CA ILE A 200 4.86 -62.72 -11.21
C ILE A 200 4.17 -64.10 -11.18
N ALA A 201 2.88 -64.13 -10.86
CA ALA A 201 2.14 -65.40 -10.86
C ALA A 201 2.09 -66.04 -12.26
N ASP A 202 1.85 -65.26 -13.30
CA ASP A 202 1.85 -65.73 -14.70
C ASP A 202 3.22 -66.23 -15.15
N GLN A 203 4.30 -65.55 -14.74
CA GLN A 203 5.67 -66.01 -14.99
C GLN A 203 5.95 -67.37 -14.30
N GLU A 204 5.49 -67.56 -13.05
CA GLU A 204 5.67 -68.83 -12.34
C GLU A 204 4.92 -69.95 -13.06
N ALA A 205 3.68 -69.72 -13.42
CA ALA A 205 2.86 -70.70 -14.18
C ALA A 205 3.54 -71.05 -15.55
N MET A 206 4.09 -70.06 -16.24
CA MET A 206 4.80 -70.31 -17.52
C MET A 206 6.10 -71.09 -17.28
N ARG A 207 6.84 -70.87 -16.22
CA ARG A 207 8.05 -71.66 -15.84
C ARG A 207 7.68 -73.11 -15.61
N GLN A 208 6.61 -73.40 -14.89
CA GLN A 208 6.11 -74.77 -14.67
C GLN A 208 5.74 -75.46 -15.98
N GLN A 209 5.03 -74.76 -16.88
CA GLN A 209 4.69 -75.31 -18.20
C GLN A 209 5.95 -75.60 -19.02
N MET A 210 6.92 -74.69 -19.02
CA MET A 210 8.19 -74.90 -19.71
C MET A 210 8.95 -76.11 -19.19
N GLU A 211 8.98 -76.33 -17.87
CA GLU A 211 9.61 -77.52 -17.27
C GLU A 211 8.88 -78.80 -17.67
N THR A 212 7.58 -78.84 -17.60
CA THR A 212 6.77 -79.95 -18.11
C THR A 212 7.08 -80.25 -19.57
N GLN A 213 7.13 -79.26 -20.42
CA GLN A 213 7.46 -79.41 -21.83
C GLN A 213 8.87 -79.93 -22.08
N ARG A 214 9.87 -79.51 -21.28
CA ARG A 214 11.24 -80.05 -21.30
C ARG A 214 11.26 -81.50 -20.99
N GLN A 215 10.51 -81.94 -20.00
CA GLN A 215 10.41 -83.38 -19.63
C GLN A 215 9.77 -84.21 -20.75
N LEU A 216 8.71 -83.72 -21.38
CA LEU A 216 8.09 -84.38 -22.51
C LEU A 216 9.05 -84.50 -23.72
N ILE A 217 9.82 -83.44 -23.97
CA ILE A 217 10.82 -83.46 -25.05
C ILE A 217 11.90 -84.54 -24.72
N GLN A 218 12.35 -84.62 -23.47
CA GLN A 218 13.36 -85.58 -23.06
C GLN A 218 12.82 -87.02 -23.21
N GLN A 219 11.60 -87.28 -22.73
CA GLN A 219 10.96 -88.60 -22.85
C GLN A 219 10.77 -88.98 -24.36
N THR A 220 10.44 -88.06 -25.21
CA THR A 220 10.30 -88.31 -26.65
C THR A 220 11.67 -88.62 -27.31
N LYS A 221 12.74 -87.94 -26.90
CA LYS A 221 14.12 -88.28 -27.34
C LYS A 221 14.57 -89.67 -26.87
N ASP A 222 14.31 -90.03 -25.61
CA ASP A 222 14.66 -91.35 -25.07
C ASP A 222 13.89 -92.47 -25.84
N ARG A 223 12.60 -92.31 -26.08
CA ARG A 223 11.79 -93.23 -26.87
C ARG A 223 12.36 -93.36 -28.31
N LYS A 224 12.74 -92.28 -28.96
CA LYS A 224 13.34 -92.32 -30.28
C LYS A 224 14.67 -93.06 -30.26
N ASN A 225 15.49 -92.88 -29.27
CA ASN A 225 16.77 -93.57 -29.14
C ASN A 225 16.64 -95.04 -28.85
N GLY A 226 15.58 -95.47 -28.11
CA GLY A 226 15.31 -96.91 -27.81
C GLY A 226 14.69 -97.70 -28.96
N MET A 227 14.32 -97.04 -30.09
CA MET A 227 13.83 -97.65 -31.33
C MET A 227 14.94 -97.99 -32.36
N ARG A 228 16.21 -97.84 -31.96
CA ARG A 228 17.38 -98.23 -32.73
C ARG A 228 17.90 -99.54 -32.05
#